data_30a87a4e3de08de619277d7488eae274
#
_entry.id   30a87a4e3de08de619277d7488eae274
#
_cell.length_a   1.000
_cell.length_b   1.000
_cell.length_c   1.000
_cell.angle_alpha   90.00
_cell.angle_beta   90.00
_cell.angle_gamma   90.00
#
_symmetry.space_group_name_H-M   'P 1'
#
loop_
_entity.id
_entity.type
_entity.pdbx_description
1 polymer ?
#
loop_
_entity_poly.entity_id
_entity_poly.type
_entity_poly.pdbx_seq_one_letter_code
_entity_poly.pdbx_strand_id
1 'polypeptide(L)'
;ADQAGIQKVVDGLAGQIDRGAVNADVIVDTGGEVIKTLTEGQTGRTLGDTSGIAAAFAAQLAQANGKFALTVAETPFETTKTERRIDVNLSTQTTTLYQNGQVYRTYTISSGAGDHATHTGNFRIGWKTEMQNMGCVPGYDYCTKDVPWVSYFNGDEGFHGTYWHNNFGTPMSHGCINMTIPQAKELYDWAYRGTEVSVHY
;
A
#
# COMPACT_ATOMS: atom_id res chain seq x y z
N ALA A 1 -36.71 39.91 -4.56
CA ALA A 1 -35.69 39.21 -3.78
C ALA A 1 -34.50 40.15 -3.52
N ASP A 2 -33.87 40.01 -2.38
CA ASP A 2 -32.68 40.79 -2.00
C ASP A 2 -31.45 40.32 -2.77
N GLN A 3 -31.11 41.00 -3.87
CA GLN A 3 -29.94 40.64 -4.69
C GLN A 3 -28.61 40.81 -3.96
N ALA A 4 -28.49 41.77 -3.06
CA ALA A 4 -27.25 42.01 -2.29
C ALA A 4 -27.01 40.86 -1.29
N GLY A 5 -28.07 40.40 -0.63
CA GLY A 5 -28.02 39.22 0.24
C GLY A 5 -27.64 37.95 -0.53
N ILE A 6 -28.21 37.74 -1.73
CA ILE A 6 -27.87 36.60 -2.60
C ILE A 6 -26.41 36.67 -3.02
N GLN A 7 -25.91 37.85 -3.45
CA GLN A 7 -24.51 38.03 -3.88
C GLN A 7 -23.53 37.73 -2.75
N LYS A 8 -23.83 38.15 -1.53
CA LYS A 8 -22.99 37.84 -0.35
C LYS A 8 -22.88 36.33 -0.10
N VAL A 9 -23.97 35.58 -0.30
CA VAL A 9 -23.93 34.11 -0.20
C VAL A 9 -23.08 33.52 -1.33
N VAL A 10 -23.30 33.97 -2.55
CA VAL A 10 -22.56 33.50 -3.75
C VAL A 10 -21.05 33.75 -3.59
N ASP A 11 -20.65 34.92 -3.10
CA ASP A 11 -19.23 35.27 -2.88
C ASP A 11 -18.54 34.35 -1.86
N GLY A 12 -19.30 33.76 -0.92
CA GLY A 12 -18.81 32.79 0.06
C GLY A 12 -18.71 31.35 -0.45
N LEU A 13 -19.30 31.04 -1.61
CA LEU A 13 -19.39 29.65 -2.10
C LEU A 13 -18.05 29.12 -2.61
N ALA A 14 -17.21 29.93 -3.19
CA ALA A 14 -15.89 29.53 -3.68
C ALA A 14 -15.07 28.85 -2.57
N GLY A 15 -15.04 29.45 -1.36
CA GLY A 15 -14.34 28.87 -0.21
C GLY A 15 -14.89 27.53 0.30
N GLN A 16 -16.09 27.13 -0.14
CA GLN A 16 -16.71 25.86 0.21
C GLN A 16 -16.60 24.81 -0.91
N ILE A 17 -16.54 25.27 -2.15
CA ILE A 17 -16.56 24.41 -3.36
C ILE A 17 -15.15 24.18 -3.90
N ASP A 18 -14.33 25.22 -3.95
CA ASP A 18 -13.01 25.18 -4.56
C ASP A 18 -12.06 24.30 -3.77
N ARG A 19 -11.42 23.40 -4.47
CA ARG A 19 -10.35 22.54 -3.95
C ARG A 19 -9.42 22.09 -5.07
N GLY A 20 -8.12 21.99 -4.78
CA GLY A 20 -7.16 21.41 -5.71
C GLY A 20 -7.38 19.92 -5.91
N ALA A 21 -6.96 19.39 -7.05
CA ALA A 21 -6.86 17.95 -7.24
C ALA A 21 -5.76 17.39 -6.33
N VAL A 22 -5.99 16.18 -5.79
CA VAL A 22 -4.97 15.38 -5.08
C VAL A 22 -4.74 14.13 -5.89
N ASN A 23 -3.51 13.89 -6.35
CA ASN A 23 -3.17 12.70 -7.11
C ASN A 23 -3.21 11.45 -6.21
N ALA A 24 -3.67 10.33 -6.78
CA ALA A 24 -3.60 9.04 -6.13
C ALA A 24 -2.18 8.47 -6.17
N ASP A 25 -1.78 7.76 -5.11
CA ASP A 25 -0.54 7.00 -5.08
C ASP A 25 -0.85 5.57 -4.63
N VAL A 26 -0.52 4.58 -5.48
CA VAL A 26 -0.89 3.20 -5.26
C VAL A 26 0.30 2.25 -5.49
N ILE A 27 0.34 1.19 -4.69
CA ILE A 27 1.23 0.05 -4.92
C ILE A 27 0.46 -0.98 -5.74
N VAL A 28 1.09 -1.48 -6.78
CA VAL A 28 0.51 -2.50 -7.67
C VAL A 28 1.39 -3.75 -7.73
N ASP A 29 0.79 -4.87 -8.12
CA ASP A 29 1.50 -6.08 -8.50
C ASP A 29 2.03 -6.00 -9.94
N THR A 30 2.71 -7.06 -10.42
CA THR A 30 3.26 -7.14 -11.79
C THR A 30 2.18 -7.13 -12.88
N GLY A 31 0.93 -7.47 -12.55
CA GLY A 31 -0.24 -7.36 -13.42
C GLY A 31 -0.86 -5.96 -13.45
N GLY A 32 -0.40 -5.06 -12.59
CA GLY A 32 -0.94 -3.70 -12.45
C GLY A 32 -2.19 -3.62 -11.56
N GLU A 33 -2.55 -4.72 -10.85
CA GLU A 33 -3.63 -4.73 -9.87
C GLU A 33 -3.21 -4.00 -8.60
N VAL A 34 -4.10 -3.14 -8.06
CA VAL A 34 -3.82 -2.36 -6.86
C VAL A 34 -3.86 -3.25 -5.62
N ILE A 35 -2.74 -3.38 -4.93
CA ILE A 35 -2.62 -4.10 -3.66
C ILE A 35 -2.68 -3.19 -2.45
N LYS A 36 -2.32 -1.91 -2.62
CA LYS A 36 -2.41 -0.90 -1.55
C LYS A 36 -2.56 0.51 -2.12
N THR A 37 -3.54 1.25 -1.63
CA THR A 37 -3.62 2.70 -1.83
C THR A 37 -2.87 3.39 -0.69
N LEU A 38 -1.90 4.24 -1.04
CA LEU A 38 -1.13 5.06 -0.11
C LEU A 38 -1.79 6.43 0.07
N THR A 39 -2.22 7.01 -1.06
CA THR A 39 -2.95 8.28 -1.09
C THR A 39 -4.18 8.12 -1.98
N GLU A 40 -5.35 8.44 -1.44
CA GLU A 40 -6.58 8.47 -2.22
C GLU A 40 -6.60 9.68 -3.15
N GLY A 41 -6.96 9.45 -4.43
CA GLY A 41 -7.13 10.51 -5.40
C GLY A 41 -8.39 11.33 -5.11
N GLN A 42 -8.29 12.65 -5.32
CA GLN A 42 -9.43 13.53 -5.19
C GLN A 42 -9.51 14.47 -6.38
N THR A 43 -10.65 14.47 -7.08
CA THR A 43 -10.93 15.44 -8.14
C THR A 43 -10.97 16.86 -7.59
N GLY A 44 -10.23 17.75 -8.22
CA GLY A 44 -10.28 19.18 -7.96
C GLY A 44 -11.61 19.77 -8.44
N ARG A 45 -12.03 20.87 -7.82
CA ARG A 45 -13.23 21.61 -8.21
C ARG A 45 -12.97 23.10 -8.14
N THR A 46 -13.52 23.84 -9.10
CA THR A 46 -13.48 25.28 -9.12
C THR A 46 -14.85 25.82 -9.50
N LEU A 47 -15.39 26.70 -8.67
CA LEU A 47 -16.64 27.39 -8.95
C LEU A 47 -16.47 28.23 -10.23
N GLY A 48 -17.40 28.09 -11.16
CA GLY A 48 -17.41 28.89 -12.39
C GLY A 48 -17.70 30.36 -12.16
N ASP A 49 -17.85 31.10 -13.24
CA ASP A 49 -18.20 32.51 -13.17
C ASP A 49 -19.50 32.71 -12.40
N THR A 50 -19.44 33.53 -11.36
CA THR A 50 -20.57 33.87 -10.49
C THR A 50 -21.19 35.23 -10.82
N SER A 51 -20.65 35.96 -11.82
CA SER A 51 -21.20 37.24 -12.26
C SER A 51 -22.63 37.05 -12.77
N GLY A 52 -23.55 37.88 -12.31
CA GLY A 52 -24.94 37.81 -12.70
C GLY A 52 -25.81 36.73 -12.00
N ILE A 53 -25.24 35.82 -11.22
CA ILE A 53 -25.98 34.78 -10.50
C ILE A 53 -27.04 35.38 -9.57
N ALA A 54 -26.70 36.44 -8.83
CA ALA A 54 -27.61 37.09 -7.91
C ALA A 54 -28.86 37.64 -8.62
N ALA A 55 -28.71 38.27 -9.79
CA ALA A 55 -29.81 38.79 -10.58
C ALA A 55 -30.66 37.67 -11.17
N ALA A 56 -30.02 36.64 -11.76
CA ALA A 56 -30.70 35.49 -12.34
C ALA A 56 -31.50 34.70 -11.30
N PHE A 57 -30.90 34.44 -10.12
CA PHE A 57 -31.59 33.73 -9.06
C PHE A 57 -32.72 34.55 -8.44
N ALA A 58 -32.55 35.86 -8.29
CA ALA A 58 -33.63 36.76 -7.87
C ALA A 58 -34.85 36.70 -8.82
N ALA A 59 -34.59 36.65 -10.13
CA ALA A 59 -35.64 36.49 -11.13
C ALA A 59 -36.38 35.12 -11.04
N GLN A 60 -35.64 34.03 -10.79
CA GLN A 60 -36.21 32.70 -10.56
C GLN A 60 -37.07 32.65 -9.29
N LEU A 61 -36.60 33.26 -8.20
CA LEU A 61 -37.37 33.34 -6.95
C LEU A 61 -38.69 34.09 -7.14
N ALA A 62 -38.73 35.14 -8.00
CA ALA A 62 -39.98 35.83 -8.33
C ALA A 62 -40.99 34.91 -9.06
N GLN A 63 -40.53 33.80 -9.65
CA GLN A 63 -41.36 32.77 -10.27
C GLN A 63 -41.59 31.55 -9.36
N ALA A 64 -41.38 31.70 -8.05
CA ALA A 64 -41.47 30.64 -7.04
C ALA A 64 -40.48 29.47 -7.27
N ASN A 65 -39.39 29.64 -8.02
CA ASN A 65 -38.36 28.64 -8.21
C ASN A 65 -37.14 28.96 -7.31
N GLY A 66 -36.98 28.20 -6.24
CA GLY A 66 -35.89 28.35 -5.27
C GLY A 66 -34.63 27.51 -5.55
N LYS A 67 -34.51 26.84 -6.71
CA LYS A 67 -33.36 26.00 -7.08
C LYS A 67 -32.53 26.67 -8.16
N PHE A 68 -31.24 26.88 -7.91
CA PHE A 68 -30.31 27.41 -8.88
C PHE A 68 -29.09 26.47 -9.01
N ALA A 69 -28.78 26.04 -10.23
CA ALA A 69 -27.62 25.23 -10.51
C ALA A 69 -26.39 26.12 -10.72
N LEU A 70 -25.32 25.81 -10.02
CA LEU A 70 -24.02 26.46 -10.20
C LEU A 70 -23.15 25.64 -11.15
N THR A 71 -22.39 26.30 -11.99
CA THR A 71 -21.37 25.65 -12.82
C THR A 71 -20.13 25.40 -11.98
N VAL A 72 -19.69 24.14 -11.94
CA VAL A 72 -18.45 23.74 -11.27
C VAL A 72 -17.56 23.05 -12.30
N ALA A 73 -16.36 23.58 -12.49
CA ALA A 73 -15.33 22.91 -13.30
C ALA A 73 -14.65 21.84 -12.44
N GLU A 74 -14.42 20.67 -13.01
CA GLU A 74 -13.69 19.58 -12.36
C GLU A 74 -12.31 19.39 -13.00
N THR A 75 -11.29 19.22 -12.17
CA THR A 75 -9.93 18.86 -12.58
C THR A 75 -9.69 17.42 -12.11
N PRO A 76 -9.57 16.44 -13.02
CA PRO A 76 -9.29 15.06 -12.66
C PRO A 76 -7.94 14.94 -11.95
N PHE A 77 -7.80 13.94 -11.09
CA PHE A 77 -6.52 13.57 -10.51
C PHE A 77 -5.80 12.54 -11.38
N GLU A 78 -4.48 12.46 -11.23
CA GLU A 78 -3.65 11.41 -11.81
C GLU A 78 -3.37 10.32 -10.80
N THR A 79 -3.02 9.10 -11.28
CA THR A 79 -2.65 7.97 -10.41
C THR A 79 -1.22 7.57 -10.70
N THR A 80 -0.36 7.72 -9.70
CA THR A 80 1.00 7.17 -9.70
C THR A 80 0.94 5.72 -9.24
N LYS A 81 1.46 4.81 -10.07
CA LYS A 81 1.54 3.38 -9.76
C LYS A 81 2.98 3.00 -9.46
N THR A 82 3.20 2.34 -8.33
CA THR A 82 4.51 1.77 -7.96
C THR A 82 4.38 0.25 -7.89
N GLU A 83 4.99 -0.47 -8.84
CA GLU A 83 5.06 -1.93 -8.83
C GLU A 83 6.03 -2.40 -7.74
N ARG A 84 5.64 -3.45 -6.97
CA ARG A 84 6.53 -4.10 -6.00
C ARG A 84 6.40 -5.61 -6.07
N ARG A 85 7.56 -6.29 -6.09
CA ARG A 85 7.66 -7.75 -5.99
C ARG A 85 8.92 -8.18 -5.24
N ILE A 86 8.89 -9.40 -4.73
CA ILE A 86 9.99 -10.03 -3.99
C ILE A 86 10.45 -11.26 -4.76
N ASP A 87 11.76 -11.42 -4.88
CA ASP A 87 12.40 -12.59 -5.46
C ASP A 87 13.31 -13.25 -4.41
N VAL A 88 13.16 -14.55 -4.23
CA VAL A 88 13.97 -15.36 -3.30
C VAL A 88 14.71 -16.42 -4.10
N ASN A 89 16.04 -16.31 -4.15
CA ASN A 89 16.91 -17.29 -4.76
C ASN A 89 17.54 -18.18 -3.69
N LEU A 90 17.10 -19.44 -3.65
CA LEU A 90 17.56 -20.42 -2.66
C LEU A 90 18.99 -20.92 -2.95
N SER A 91 19.46 -20.89 -4.20
CA SER A 91 20.83 -21.28 -4.56
C SER A 91 21.84 -20.27 -4.04
N THR A 92 21.55 -18.99 -4.14
CA THR A 92 22.43 -17.91 -3.70
C THR A 92 22.14 -17.43 -2.27
N GLN A 93 21.08 -17.94 -1.66
CA GLN A 93 20.59 -17.51 -0.34
C GLN A 93 20.39 -15.99 -0.27
N THR A 94 19.65 -15.46 -1.25
CA THR A 94 19.36 -14.03 -1.35
C THR A 94 17.89 -13.76 -1.52
N THR A 95 17.43 -12.65 -0.95
CA THR A 95 16.11 -12.06 -1.22
C THR A 95 16.31 -10.68 -1.85
N THR A 96 15.71 -10.46 -3.01
CA THR A 96 15.78 -9.20 -3.75
C THR A 96 14.40 -8.56 -3.83
N LEU A 97 14.31 -7.32 -3.39
CA LEU A 97 13.12 -6.49 -3.54
C LEU A 97 13.23 -5.70 -4.84
N TYR A 98 12.18 -5.73 -5.64
CA TYR A 98 12.09 -4.95 -6.89
C TYR A 98 11.01 -3.90 -6.79
N GLN A 99 11.31 -2.71 -7.31
CA GLN A 99 10.36 -1.61 -7.44
C GLN A 99 10.42 -1.06 -8.87
N ASN A 100 9.30 -1.06 -9.56
CA ASN A 100 9.19 -0.65 -10.97
C ASN A 100 10.23 -1.37 -11.87
N GLY A 101 10.40 -2.68 -11.66
CA GLY A 101 11.34 -3.51 -12.40
C GLY A 101 12.82 -3.32 -12.03
N GLN A 102 13.16 -2.37 -11.16
CA GLN A 102 14.54 -2.12 -10.71
C GLN A 102 14.80 -2.75 -9.34
N VAL A 103 16.03 -3.17 -9.10
CA VAL A 103 16.44 -3.66 -7.77
C VAL A 103 16.36 -2.51 -6.77
N TYR A 104 15.51 -2.66 -5.77
CA TYR A 104 15.40 -1.73 -4.64
C TYR A 104 16.41 -2.10 -3.53
N ARG A 105 16.43 -3.40 -3.13
CA ARG A 105 17.34 -3.95 -2.12
C ARG A 105 17.64 -5.42 -2.41
N THR A 106 18.80 -5.89 -1.96
CA THR A 106 19.14 -7.32 -1.90
C THR A 106 19.68 -7.65 -0.52
N TYR A 107 19.22 -8.76 0.05
CA TYR A 107 19.61 -9.24 1.37
C TYR A 107 20.15 -10.65 1.28
N THR A 108 21.21 -10.95 2.03
CA THR A 108 21.61 -12.33 2.30
C THR A 108 20.72 -12.90 3.39
N ILE A 109 20.16 -14.09 3.14
CA ILE A 109 19.15 -14.73 4.00
C ILE A 109 19.61 -16.13 4.44
N SER A 110 18.83 -16.79 5.26
CA SER A 110 18.92 -18.24 5.47
C SER A 110 17.55 -18.85 5.28
N SER A 111 17.43 -19.72 4.28
CA SER A 111 16.21 -20.47 3.97
C SER A 111 16.07 -21.74 4.83
N GLY A 112 15.02 -22.52 4.57
CA GLY A 112 14.81 -23.84 5.15
C GLY A 112 15.93 -24.83 4.83
N ALA A 113 16.28 -25.68 5.81
CA ALA A 113 17.37 -26.66 5.74
C ALA A 113 16.87 -28.11 5.75
N GLY A 114 17.57 -29.00 5.05
CA GLY A 114 17.29 -30.45 5.06
C GLY A 114 15.86 -30.77 4.63
N ASP A 115 15.15 -31.54 5.46
CA ASP A 115 13.76 -31.95 5.19
C ASP A 115 12.74 -30.82 5.35
N HIS A 116 13.18 -29.66 5.80
CA HIS A 116 12.38 -28.43 5.95
C HIS A 116 12.76 -27.36 4.92
N ALA A 117 13.13 -27.77 3.71
CA ALA A 117 13.48 -26.84 2.64
C ALA A 117 12.29 -25.88 2.35
N THR A 118 12.60 -24.60 2.16
CA THR A 118 11.59 -23.61 1.74
C THR A 118 10.98 -24.02 0.41
N HIS A 119 9.66 -24.01 0.30
CA HIS A 119 8.95 -24.38 -0.92
C HIS A 119 9.20 -23.35 -2.03
N THR A 120 9.48 -23.88 -3.24
CA THR A 120 9.58 -23.06 -4.45
C THR A 120 8.19 -22.81 -5.05
N GLY A 121 8.01 -21.66 -5.70
CA GLY A 121 6.75 -21.29 -6.33
C GLY A 121 6.52 -19.80 -6.37
N ASN A 122 5.32 -19.42 -6.81
CA ASN A 122 4.85 -18.04 -6.80
C ASN A 122 3.78 -17.89 -5.72
N PHE A 123 4.04 -17.01 -4.80
CA PHE A 123 3.22 -16.74 -3.62
C PHE A 123 2.89 -15.27 -3.52
N ARG A 124 2.17 -14.91 -2.47
CA ARG A 124 1.89 -13.50 -2.12
C ARG A 124 2.00 -13.32 -0.62
N ILE A 125 2.48 -12.16 -0.18
CA ILE A 125 2.42 -11.79 1.24
C ILE A 125 0.94 -11.84 1.69
N GLY A 126 0.67 -12.70 2.67
CA GLY A 126 -0.64 -12.90 3.26
C GLY A 126 -0.79 -12.13 4.57
N TRP A 127 -0.51 -12.81 5.69
CA TRP A 127 -0.61 -12.22 7.02
C TRP A 127 0.75 -11.70 7.50
N LYS A 128 0.71 -10.60 8.28
CA LYS A 128 1.89 -9.95 8.85
C LYS A 128 1.66 -9.65 10.33
N THR A 129 2.72 -9.76 11.13
CA THR A 129 2.72 -9.36 12.53
C THR A 129 4.10 -8.84 12.95
N GLU A 130 4.10 -7.85 13.85
CA GLU A 130 5.36 -7.29 14.36
C GLU A 130 6.14 -8.26 15.24
N MET A 131 5.43 -9.18 15.91
CA MET A 131 6.03 -10.15 16.82
C MET A 131 5.17 -11.40 16.97
N GLN A 132 5.79 -12.58 17.00
CA GLN A 132 5.10 -13.85 17.21
C GLN A 132 6.01 -14.90 17.82
N ASN A 133 5.42 -15.83 18.60
CA ASN A 133 6.07 -17.07 18.97
C ASN A 133 5.87 -18.12 17.87
N MET A 134 6.95 -18.75 17.39
CA MET A 134 6.92 -19.73 16.31
C MET A 134 7.22 -21.14 16.84
N GLY A 135 6.48 -22.15 16.38
CA GLY A 135 6.65 -23.55 16.76
C GLY A 135 6.24 -23.88 18.20
N CYS A 136 5.71 -22.92 18.97
CA CYS A 136 5.38 -23.09 20.39
C CYS A 136 4.02 -23.78 20.64
N VAL A 137 3.65 -24.74 19.80
CA VAL A 137 2.39 -25.51 19.89
C VAL A 137 2.68 -26.99 19.72
N PRO A 138 1.81 -27.92 20.19
CA PRO A 138 2.00 -29.36 20.01
C PRO A 138 2.16 -29.72 18.52
N GLY A 139 3.12 -30.58 18.21
CA GLY A 139 3.44 -31.04 16.84
C GLY A 139 4.69 -30.41 16.24
N TYR A 140 5.23 -29.37 16.85
CA TYR A 140 6.54 -28.80 16.50
C TYR A 140 7.61 -29.24 17.48
N ASP A 141 8.83 -29.45 17.00
CA ASP A 141 10.00 -29.84 17.78
C ASP A 141 10.83 -28.64 18.28
N TYR A 142 10.36 -27.42 17.98
CA TYR A 142 10.98 -26.18 18.40
C TYR A 142 9.97 -25.18 18.97
N CYS A 143 10.46 -24.18 19.70
CA CYS A 143 9.68 -23.05 20.19
C CYS A 143 10.58 -21.82 20.24
N THR A 144 10.43 -20.92 19.29
CA THR A 144 11.16 -19.64 19.25
C THR A 144 10.23 -18.52 19.62
N LYS A 145 10.54 -17.82 20.72
CA LYS A 145 9.70 -16.72 21.25
C LYS A 145 10.06 -15.39 20.62
N ASP A 146 9.10 -14.50 20.62
CA ASP A 146 9.27 -13.08 20.27
C ASP A 146 9.99 -12.87 18.92
N VAL A 147 9.64 -13.68 17.90
CA VAL A 147 10.17 -13.56 16.54
C VAL A 147 9.64 -12.28 15.90
N PRO A 148 10.51 -11.31 15.53
CA PRO A 148 10.05 -10.01 15.09
C PRO A 148 9.84 -9.93 13.57
N TRP A 149 8.96 -9.01 13.15
CA TRP A 149 8.74 -8.57 11.77
C TRP A 149 8.38 -9.68 10.80
N VAL A 150 7.37 -10.46 11.17
CA VAL A 150 6.94 -11.64 10.41
C VAL A 150 6.04 -11.25 9.25
N SER A 151 6.34 -11.77 8.05
CA SER A 151 5.54 -11.60 6.83
C SER A 151 5.38 -12.96 6.15
N TYR A 152 4.25 -13.63 6.35
CA TYR A 152 3.97 -14.94 5.78
C TYR A 152 3.60 -14.84 4.31
N PHE A 153 4.09 -15.80 3.50
CA PHE A 153 3.79 -15.89 2.07
C PHE A 153 3.25 -17.27 1.65
N ASN A 154 3.53 -18.35 2.41
CA ASN A 154 3.08 -19.71 2.11
C ASN A 154 2.78 -20.46 3.41
N GLY A 155 1.51 -20.60 3.79
CA GLY A 155 1.14 -21.27 5.05
C GLY A 155 1.87 -20.68 6.26
N ASP A 156 2.79 -21.47 6.82
CA ASP A 156 3.64 -21.11 7.95
C ASP A 156 5.06 -20.63 7.55
N GLU A 157 5.35 -20.58 6.24
CA GLU A 157 6.58 -20.00 5.72
C GLU A 157 6.46 -18.48 5.55
N GLY A 158 7.42 -17.75 6.09
CA GLY A 158 7.45 -16.29 6.03
C GLY A 158 8.85 -15.72 6.18
N PHE A 159 8.99 -14.44 5.87
CA PHE A 159 10.16 -13.64 6.20
C PHE A 159 10.06 -13.21 7.66
N HIS A 160 11.17 -13.22 8.40
CA HIS A 160 11.21 -12.71 9.77
C HIS A 160 12.63 -12.38 10.24
N GLY A 161 12.72 -11.55 11.28
CA GLY A 161 13.97 -11.25 11.95
C GLY A 161 14.46 -12.41 12.80
N THR A 162 15.77 -12.64 12.80
CA THR A 162 16.43 -13.74 13.49
C THR A 162 17.46 -13.18 14.45
N TYR A 163 17.37 -13.53 15.73
CA TYR A 163 18.31 -13.13 16.78
C TYR A 163 19.17 -14.29 17.31
N TRP A 164 18.84 -15.55 16.95
CA TRP A 164 19.46 -16.76 17.49
C TRP A 164 20.63 -17.29 16.66
N HIS A 165 20.88 -16.75 15.48
CA HIS A 165 22.07 -17.02 14.68
C HIS A 165 22.46 -15.85 13.77
N ASN A 166 23.72 -15.88 13.28
CA ASN A 166 24.25 -14.93 12.29
C ASN A 166 24.81 -15.64 11.05
N ASN A 167 24.40 -16.88 10.79
CA ASN A 167 24.92 -17.70 9.70
C ASN A 167 24.11 -17.49 8.40
N PHE A 168 23.95 -16.24 8.01
CA PHE A 168 23.26 -15.91 6.77
C PHE A 168 24.10 -16.31 5.55
N GLY A 169 23.45 -16.74 4.46
CA GLY A 169 24.06 -17.34 3.28
C GLY A 169 24.04 -18.88 3.30
N THR A 170 23.53 -19.48 4.37
CA THR A 170 23.40 -20.94 4.53
C THR A 170 21.99 -21.28 5.01
N PRO A 171 21.32 -22.33 4.46
CA PRO A 171 20.03 -22.79 4.96
C PRO A 171 20.10 -23.18 6.45
N MET A 172 19.17 -22.64 7.27
CA MET A 172 19.21 -22.80 8.74
C MET A 172 17.82 -22.97 9.38
N SER A 173 16.74 -22.69 8.65
CA SER A 173 15.38 -22.62 9.22
C SER A 173 14.57 -23.90 9.00
N HIS A 174 13.33 -23.90 9.49
CA HIS A 174 12.32 -24.94 9.25
C HIS A 174 11.35 -24.56 8.11
N GLY A 175 11.83 -23.79 7.10
CA GLY A 175 11.04 -23.36 5.93
C GLY A 175 10.98 -21.85 5.77
N CYS A 176 11.00 -21.09 6.85
CA CYS A 176 11.00 -19.62 6.80
C CYS A 176 12.27 -19.04 6.19
N ILE A 177 12.19 -17.80 5.77
CA ILE A 177 13.33 -16.98 5.31
C ILE A 177 13.83 -16.12 6.48
N ASN A 178 14.92 -16.57 7.08
CA ASN A 178 15.60 -15.89 8.17
C ASN A 178 16.38 -14.69 7.66
N MET A 179 16.19 -13.54 8.28
CA MET A 179 16.85 -12.27 7.96
C MET A 179 17.43 -11.63 9.23
N THR A 180 18.38 -10.71 9.09
CA THR A 180 18.72 -9.85 10.23
C THR A 180 17.48 -9.03 10.65
N ILE A 181 17.36 -8.68 11.93
CA ILE A 181 16.19 -7.94 12.42
C ILE A 181 15.96 -6.61 11.65
N PRO A 182 17.00 -5.79 11.35
CA PRO A 182 16.81 -4.58 10.56
C PRO A 182 16.32 -4.84 9.12
N GLN A 183 16.85 -5.89 8.45
CA GLN A 183 16.43 -6.25 7.10
C GLN A 183 14.99 -6.77 7.06
N ALA A 184 14.60 -7.62 8.03
CA ALA A 184 13.23 -8.08 8.16
C ALA A 184 12.26 -6.94 8.43
N LYS A 185 12.66 -5.94 9.25
CA LYS A 185 11.87 -4.73 9.46
C LYS A 185 11.69 -3.92 8.18
N GLU A 186 12.78 -3.70 7.42
CA GLU A 186 12.71 -2.96 6.16
C GLU A 186 11.77 -3.67 5.15
N LEU A 187 11.89 -5.00 4.99
CA LEU A 187 10.97 -5.78 4.17
C LEU A 187 9.53 -5.69 4.69
N TYR A 188 9.34 -5.83 6.00
CA TYR A 188 8.03 -5.73 6.62
C TYR A 188 7.36 -4.38 6.33
N ASP A 189 8.05 -3.27 6.48
CA ASP A 189 7.51 -1.94 6.21
C ASP A 189 7.25 -1.69 4.71
N TRP A 190 8.12 -2.26 3.85
CA TRP A 190 8.05 -2.06 2.40
C TRP A 190 7.00 -2.94 1.72
N ALA A 191 6.86 -4.22 2.12
CA ALA A 191 5.92 -5.16 1.50
C ALA A 191 4.53 -5.03 2.11
N TYR A 192 3.51 -5.04 1.27
CA TYR A 192 2.11 -5.06 1.67
C TYR A 192 1.51 -6.44 1.47
N ARG A 193 0.38 -6.70 2.12
CA ARG A 193 -0.43 -7.88 1.83
C ARG A 193 -0.81 -7.88 0.34
N GLY A 194 -0.57 -8.98 -0.36
CA GLY A 194 -0.73 -9.10 -1.81
C GLY A 194 0.56 -8.90 -2.61
N THR A 195 1.65 -8.36 -2.03
CA THR A 195 2.95 -8.28 -2.71
C THR A 195 3.40 -9.67 -3.16
N GLU A 196 3.76 -9.82 -4.43
CA GLU A 196 4.19 -11.07 -5.03
C GLU A 196 5.54 -11.52 -4.49
N VAL A 197 5.68 -12.83 -4.27
CA VAL A 197 6.90 -13.51 -3.82
C VAL A 197 7.17 -14.68 -4.75
N SER A 198 8.28 -14.62 -5.49
CA SER A 198 8.79 -15.73 -6.28
C SER A 198 9.92 -16.41 -5.53
N VAL A 199 9.81 -17.74 -5.31
CA VAL A 199 10.84 -18.54 -4.64
C VAL A 199 11.36 -19.60 -5.62
N HIS A 200 12.68 -19.62 -5.83
CA HIS A 200 13.31 -20.53 -6.81
C HIS A 200 14.76 -20.85 -6.41
N TYR A 201 15.37 -21.81 -7.12
CA TYR A 201 16.81 -22.10 -7.05
C TYR A 201 17.62 -21.31 -8.06
#